data_3613da678defa522b5866d75804cb220
#
_entry.id   3613da678defa522b5866d75804cb220
#
_cell.length_a   1.000
_cell.length_b   1.000
_cell.length_c   1.000
_cell.angle_alpha   90.00
_cell.angle_beta   90.00
_cell.angle_gamma   90.00
#
_symmetry.space_group_name_H-M   'P 1'
#
loop_
_entity.id
_entity.type
_entity.pdbx_description
1 polymer ?
#
loop_
_entity_poly.entity_id
_entity_poly.type
_entity_poly.pdbx_seq_one_letter_code
_entity_poly.pdbx_strand_id
1 'polypeptide(L)'
;VGSEMCIRDRIMILCITVNAQKQSNRTLVAYFSATGTTEKAAKQIAEVTGGALYEIQPAKKYTSADLDWHDKSSRSSVEMADASSRPALRSQPQNLAAYDTIYIGFPIWWNLAPRIINSFIEKGDFTGKILIPFATSGGSRISNAEQELKKTYPSLNWQKGRLMNGATKEEIKQWTKK
;
A
#
# COMPACT_ATOMS: atom_id res chain seq x y z
N VAL A 1 -5.12 43.77 69.37
CA VAL A 1 -5.35 44.27 68.08
C VAL A 1 -4.83 43.24 67.10
N GLY A 2 -5.73 42.35 66.67
CA GLY A 2 -5.41 41.27 65.79
C GLY A 2 -5.67 41.63 64.36
N SER A 3 -4.85 41.23 63.46
CA SER A 3 -5.16 41.14 62.06
C SER A 3 -5.00 39.72 61.58
N GLU A 4 -6.11 39.07 61.39
CA GLU A 4 -6.23 37.75 60.81
C GLU A 4 -6.05 37.85 59.31
N MET A 5 -4.95 37.30 58.82
CA MET A 5 -4.65 37.22 57.38
C MET A 5 -5.16 35.89 56.86
N CYS A 6 -6.34 35.87 56.23
CA CYS A 6 -6.88 34.73 55.56
C CYS A 6 -6.07 34.44 54.29
N ILE A 7 -5.29 33.38 54.30
CA ILE A 7 -4.66 32.84 53.13
C ILE A 7 -5.71 31.98 52.42
N ARG A 8 -6.25 32.51 51.33
CA ARG A 8 -7.09 31.75 50.40
C ARG A 8 -6.17 30.94 49.48
N ASP A 9 -6.00 29.72 49.79
CA ASP A 9 -5.41 28.72 48.89
C ASP A 9 -6.27 28.61 47.64
N ARG A 10 -5.84 29.26 46.57
CA ARG A 10 -6.35 28.99 45.21
C ARG A 10 -5.62 27.78 44.67
N ILE A 11 -6.20 26.62 44.85
CA ILE A 11 -5.83 25.43 44.07
C ILE A 11 -6.20 25.70 42.62
N MET A 12 -5.21 26.10 41.80
CA MET A 12 -5.34 26.09 40.36
C MET A 12 -5.35 24.63 39.90
N ILE A 13 -6.53 24.11 39.64
CA ILE A 13 -6.70 22.85 38.91
C ILE A 13 -6.27 23.17 37.48
N LEU A 14 -5.02 22.81 37.15
CA LEU A 14 -4.53 22.80 35.78
C LEU A 14 -5.26 21.68 35.05
N CYS A 15 -6.35 22.00 34.36
CA CYS A 15 -6.97 21.09 33.41
C CYS A 15 -5.99 20.86 32.26
N ILE A 16 -5.18 19.82 32.38
CA ILE A 16 -4.43 19.27 31.26
C ILE A 16 -5.47 18.66 30.33
N THR A 17 -5.94 19.42 29.38
CA THR A 17 -6.66 18.87 28.22
C THR A 17 -5.64 18.03 27.44
N VAL A 18 -5.62 16.74 27.70
CA VAL A 18 -4.95 15.81 26.82
C VAL A 18 -5.74 15.83 25.51
N ASN A 19 -5.32 16.68 24.60
CA ASN A 19 -5.68 16.56 23.21
C ASN A 19 -5.12 15.22 22.75
N ALA A 20 -5.95 14.17 22.79
CA ALA A 20 -5.70 12.98 22.02
C ALA A 20 -5.66 13.42 20.56
N GLN A 21 -4.49 13.77 20.07
CA GLN A 21 -4.23 13.93 18.66
C GLN A 21 -4.67 12.63 18.03
N LYS A 22 -5.79 12.68 17.31
CA LYS A 22 -6.23 11.60 16.43
C LYS A 22 -5.04 11.35 15.52
N GLN A 23 -4.30 10.30 15.82
CA GLN A 23 -3.11 9.94 15.04
C GLN A 23 -3.58 9.81 13.61
N SER A 24 -3.21 10.76 12.76
CA SER A 24 -3.61 10.76 11.36
C SER A 24 -3.10 9.44 10.78
N ASN A 25 -4.00 8.64 10.22
CA ASN A 25 -3.62 7.36 9.64
C ASN A 25 -2.69 7.63 8.45
N ARG A 26 -1.41 7.34 8.65
CA ARG A 26 -0.35 7.54 7.65
C ARG A 26 -0.17 6.30 6.76
N THR A 27 -1.27 5.64 6.46
CA THR A 27 -1.30 4.42 5.64
C THR A 27 -1.87 4.73 4.25
N LEU A 28 -1.17 4.30 3.23
CA LEU A 28 -1.62 4.30 1.83
C LEU A 28 -1.82 2.87 1.37
N VAL A 29 -2.90 2.60 0.68
CA VAL A 29 -3.15 1.33 -0.02
C VAL A 29 -3.10 1.63 -1.52
N ALA A 30 -1.91 1.48 -2.09
CA ALA A 30 -1.67 1.63 -3.52
C ALA A 30 -1.87 0.28 -4.22
N TYR A 31 -2.57 0.25 -5.34
CA TYR A 31 -2.83 -0.99 -6.04
C TYR A 31 -2.94 -0.80 -7.56
N PHE A 32 -2.50 -1.81 -8.29
CA PHE A 32 -2.83 -1.98 -9.71
C PHE A 32 -3.86 -3.10 -9.84
N SER A 33 -4.91 -2.86 -10.59
CA SER A 33 -5.94 -3.86 -10.88
C SER A 33 -6.35 -3.81 -12.35
N ALA A 34 -6.17 -4.94 -13.06
CA ALA A 34 -6.55 -5.05 -14.47
C ALA A 34 -8.03 -5.43 -14.63
N THR A 35 -8.57 -6.23 -13.70
CA THR A 35 -9.92 -6.84 -13.79
C THR A 35 -10.81 -6.56 -12.59
N GLY A 36 -10.37 -5.74 -11.64
CA GLY A 36 -11.14 -5.38 -10.44
C GLY A 36 -10.91 -6.30 -9.24
N THR A 37 -10.22 -7.44 -9.38
CA THR A 37 -10.02 -8.38 -8.26
C THR A 37 -9.08 -7.79 -7.21
N THR A 38 -7.95 -7.23 -7.62
CA THR A 38 -7.00 -6.59 -6.70
C THR A 38 -7.61 -5.33 -6.07
N GLU A 39 -8.43 -4.59 -6.80
CA GLU A 39 -9.16 -3.44 -6.29
C GLU A 39 -10.06 -3.81 -5.11
N LYS A 40 -10.79 -4.92 -5.19
CA LYS A 40 -11.61 -5.42 -4.07
C LYS A 40 -10.77 -5.66 -2.82
N ALA A 41 -9.64 -6.34 -2.99
CA ALA A 41 -8.71 -6.60 -1.89
C ALA A 41 -8.16 -5.30 -1.29
N ALA A 42 -7.79 -4.33 -2.13
CA ALA A 42 -7.30 -3.02 -1.69
C ALA A 42 -8.35 -2.26 -0.86
N LYS A 43 -9.61 -2.27 -1.28
CA LYS A 43 -10.72 -1.66 -0.54
C LYS A 43 -10.92 -2.29 0.83
N GLN A 44 -10.82 -3.61 0.94
CA GLN A 44 -10.91 -4.31 2.23
C GLN A 44 -9.75 -3.95 3.17
N ILE A 45 -8.53 -3.85 2.66
CA ILE A 45 -7.37 -3.43 3.45
C ILE A 45 -7.54 -1.97 3.90
N ALA A 46 -7.95 -1.07 3.00
CA ALA A 46 -8.18 0.32 3.34
C ALA A 46 -9.29 0.49 4.40
N GLU A 47 -10.37 -0.27 4.32
CA GLU A 47 -11.45 -0.27 5.33
C GLU A 47 -10.93 -0.72 6.70
N VAL A 48 -10.11 -1.77 6.74
CA VAL A 48 -9.57 -2.31 8.00
C VAL A 48 -8.52 -1.41 8.61
N THR A 49 -7.66 -0.81 7.79
CA THR A 49 -6.54 0.04 8.26
C THR A 49 -6.92 1.52 8.41
N GLY A 50 -8.05 1.94 7.83
CA GLY A 50 -8.41 3.35 7.66
C GLY A 50 -7.50 4.08 6.67
N GLY A 51 -6.72 3.36 5.87
CA GLY A 51 -5.76 3.91 4.92
C GLY A 51 -6.42 4.58 3.71
N ALA A 52 -5.71 5.51 3.10
CA ALA A 52 -6.13 6.12 1.84
C ALA A 52 -5.92 5.14 0.67
N LEU A 53 -6.84 5.12 -0.28
CA LEU A 53 -6.72 4.33 -1.50
C LEU A 53 -6.03 5.13 -2.61
N TYR A 54 -5.16 4.45 -3.36
CA TYR A 54 -4.57 4.98 -4.58
C TYR A 54 -4.51 3.91 -5.66
N GLU A 55 -5.17 4.15 -6.79
CA GLU A 55 -5.07 3.27 -7.95
C GLU A 55 -3.85 3.63 -8.80
N ILE A 56 -2.94 2.66 -8.96
CA ILE A 56 -1.80 2.76 -9.86
C ILE A 56 -2.33 2.57 -11.29
N GLN A 57 -2.50 3.66 -12.01
CA GLN A 57 -3.08 3.63 -13.34
C GLN A 57 -1.99 3.71 -14.42
N PRO A 58 -2.00 2.81 -15.41
CA PRO A 58 -1.18 2.96 -16.59
C PRO A 58 -1.65 4.16 -17.42
N ALA A 59 -0.73 4.86 -18.08
CA ALA A 59 -1.07 5.96 -18.99
C ALA A 59 -2.04 5.50 -20.10
N LYS A 60 -1.85 4.27 -20.59
CA LYS A 60 -2.76 3.58 -21.49
C LYS A 60 -3.36 2.37 -20.78
N LYS A 61 -4.67 2.33 -20.60
CA LYS A 61 -5.37 1.20 -20.00
C LYS A 61 -5.12 -0.09 -20.79
N TYR A 62 -5.07 -1.22 -20.06
CA TYR A 62 -5.01 -2.54 -20.69
C TYR A 62 -6.38 -2.92 -21.25
N THR A 63 -6.40 -3.36 -22.49
CA THR A 63 -7.57 -3.96 -23.13
C THR A 63 -7.60 -5.47 -22.85
N SER A 64 -8.69 -6.15 -23.19
CA SER A 64 -8.76 -7.60 -23.08
C SER A 64 -7.69 -8.28 -23.96
N ALA A 65 -7.39 -7.76 -25.14
CA ALA A 65 -6.32 -8.24 -26.00
C ALA A 65 -4.93 -8.01 -25.38
N ASP A 66 -4.71 -6.88 -24.72
CA ASP A 66 -3.45 -6.61 -23.98
C ASP A 66 -3.21 -7.60 -22.83
N LEU A 67 -4.27 -8.17 -22.29
CA LEU A 67 -4.24 -9.11 -21.15
C LEU A 67 -4.23 -10.58 -21.55
N ASP A 68 -4.30 -10.90 -22.85
CA ASP A 68 -4.27 -12.28 -23.32
C ASP A 68 -2.89 -12.90 -23.08
N TRP A 69 -2.78 -13.64 -22.00
CA TRP A 69 -1.53 -14.31 -21.62
C TRP A 69 -1.15 -15.52 -22.49
N HIS A 70 -2.08 -15.99 -23.34
CA HIS A 70 -1.80 -17.04 -24.34
C HIS A 70 -1.12 -16.43 -25.59
N ASP A 71 -1.37 -15.16 -25.86
CA ASP A 71 -0.72 -14.45 -26.96
C ASP A 71 0.62 -13.86 -26.47
N LYS A 72 1.73 -14.43 -26.99
CA LYS A 72 3.09 -13.95 -26.67
C LYS A 72 3.37 -12.54 -27.17
N SER A 73 2.57 -12.04 -28.12
CA SER A 73 2.67 -10.66 -28.64
C SER A 73 1.77 -9.68 -27.91
N SER A 74 0.91 -10.14 -27.00
CA SER A 74 0.09 -9.26 -26.18
C SER A 74 0.96 -8.32 -25.32
N ARG A 75 0.44 -7.16 -25.02
CA ARG A 75 1.17 -6.15 -24.24
C ARG A 75 1.66 -6.70 -22.90
N SER A 76 0.82 -7.40 -22.15
CA SER A 76 1.21 -7.99 -20.86
C SER A 76 2.31 -9.03 -21.02
N SER A 77 2.23 -9.89 -22.06
CA SER A 77 3.27 -10.89 -22.34
C SER A 77 4.61 -10.25 -22.67
N VAL A 78 4.62 -9.23 -23.53
CA VAL A 78 5.83 -8.50 -23.92
C VAL A 78 6.44 -7.76 -22.71
N GLU A 79 5.63 -7.05 -21.94
CA GLU A 79 6.09 -6.35 -20.74
C GLU A 79 6.67 -7.30 -19.69
N MET A 80 6.05 -8.46 -19.49
CA MET A 80 6.54 -9.43 -18.50
C MET A 80 7.79 -10.19 -18.96
N ALA A 81 7.97 -10.39 -20.26
CA ALA A 81 9.17 -11.01 -20.83
C ALA A 81 10.41 -10.12 -20.70
N ASP A 82 10.23 -8.80 -20.66
CA ASP A 82 11.31 -7.83 -20.50
C ASP A 82 11.37 -7.31 -19.05
N ALA A 83 12.41 -7.72 -18.32
CA ALA A 83 12.63 -7.29 -16.94
C ALA A 83 12.89 -5.77 -16.81
N SER A 84 13.33 -5.12 -17.88
CA SER A 84 13.57 -3.67 -17.94
C SER A 84 12.35 -2.85 -18.32
N SER A 85 11.25 -3.50 -18.71
CA SER A 85 10.02 -2.82 -19.09
C SER A 85 9.48 -1.94 -17.94
N ARG A 86 9.14 -0.70 -18.27
CA ARG A 86 8.56 0.27 -17.33
C ARG A 86 7.37 0.98 -17.98
N PRO A 87 6.18 0.34 -17.93
CA PRO A 87 4.96 0.95 -18.47
C PRO A 87 4.74 2.34 -17.87
N ALA A 88 4.38 3.31 -18.72
CA ALA A 88 4.14 4.67 -18.29
C ALA A 88 2.93 4.75 -17.35
N LEU A 89 3.08 5.50 -16.25
CA LEU A 89 2.02 5.80 -15.29
C LEU A 89 1.24 7.03 -15.72
N ARG A 90 -0.05 7.03 -15.45
CA ARG A 90 -0.91 8.19 -15.64
C ARG A 90 -0.58 9.31 -14.66
N SER A 91 -0.30 8.95 -13.41
CA SER A 91 0.06 9.90 -12.34
C SER A 91 0.84 9.19 -11.22
N GLN A 92 1.34 9.96 -10.28
CA GLN A 92 1.87 9.50 -9.00
C GLN A 92 0.97 10.01 -7.87
N PRO A 93 0.98 9.36 -6.69
CA PRO A 93 0.25 9.86 -5.53
C PRO A 93 0.75 11.25 -5.18
N GLN A 94 -0.18 12.19 -5.07
CA GLN A 94 0.16 13.48 -4.47
C GLN A 94 0.46 13.27 -2.99
N ASN A 95 1.49 13.94 -2.49
CA ASN A 95 1.82 13.91 -1.08
C ASN A 95 2.19 12.50 -0.52
N LEU A 96 2.98 11.73 -1.26
CA LEU A 96 3.50 10.44 -0.81
C LEU A 96 4.26 10.55 0.53
N ALA A 97 4.88 11.71 0.79
CA ALA A 97 5.57 12.01 2.04
C ALA A 97 4.66 11.94 3.29
N ALA A 98 3.34 12.10 3.14
CA ALA A 98 2.39 12.02 4.26
C ALA A 98 2.20 10.60 4.81
N TYR A 99 2.69 9.58 4.10
CA TYR A 99 2.48 8.18 4.46
C TYR A 99 3.77 7.53 4.95
N ASP A 100 3.66 6.73 6.01
CA ASP A 100 4.75 5.94 6.58
C ASP A 100 4.64 4.47 6.20
N THR A 101 3.41 3.96 6.06
CA THR A 101 3.13 2.58 5.70
C THR A 101 2.37 2.54 4.37
N ILE A 102 2.90 1.76 3.44
CA ILE A 102 2.33 1.64 2.10
C ILE A 102 2.10 0.18 1.77
N TYR A 103 0.84 -0.18 1.62
CA TYR A 103 0.46 -1.46 1.03
C TYR A 103 0.55 -1.33 -0.49
N ILE A 104 1.20 -2.29 -1.14
CA ILE A 104 1.34 -2.30 -2.61
C ILE A 104 0.67 -3.55 -3.15
N GLY A 105 -0.45 -3.37 -3.86
CA GLY A 105 -1.29 -4.44 -4.38
C GLY A 105 -1.15 -4.66 -5.87
N PHE A 106 -1.15 -5.93 -6.28
CA PHE A 106 -1.05 -6.30 -7.68
C PHE A 106 -1.62 -7.71 -7.97
N PRO A 107 -2.12 -7.96 -9.18
CA PRO A 107 -2.34 -9.31 -9.65
C PRO A 107 -1.00 -9.97 -9.95
N ILE A 108 -0.85 -11.26 -9.67
CA ILE A 108 0.38 -11.99 -10.04
C ILE A 108 0.30 -12.34 -11.52
N TRP A 109 1.28 -11.85 -12.29
CA TRP A 109 1.50 -12.18 -13.68
C TRP A 109 2.83 -12.94 -13.84
N TRP A 110 2.81 -14.14 -14.41
CA TRP A 110 4.00 -15.02 -14.57
C TRP A 110 4.82 -15.14 -13.28
N ASN A 111 4.16 -15.40 -12.16
CA ASN A 111 4.75 -15.48 -10.80
C ASN A 111 5.41 -14.18 -10.27
N LEU A 112 5.26 -13.07 -10.96
CA LEU A 112 5.86 -11.78 -10.61
C LEU A 112 4.80 -10.69 -10.42
N ALA A 113 5.23 -9.56 -9.88
CA ALA A 113 4.45 -8.33 -9.97
C ALA A 113 4.48 -7.79 -11.41
N PRO A 114 3.37 -7.23 -11.92
CA PRO A 114 3.36 -6.55 -13.21
C PRO A 114 4.39 -5.41 -13.25
N ARG A 115 5.02 -5.19 -14.39
CA ARG A 115 6.09 -4.18 -14.54
C ARG A 115 5.68 -2.75 -14.20
N ILE A 116 4.38 -2.46 -14.23
CA ILE A 116 3.86 -1.16 -13.77
C ILE A 116 4.12 -0.91 -12.27
N ILE A 117 4.26 -1.96 -11.46
CA ILE A 117 4.64 -1.85 -10.05
C ILE A 117 6.09 -1.36 -9.93
N ASN A 118 6.99 -1.85 -10.79
CA ASN A 118 8.36 -1.34 -10.87
C ASN A 118 8.36 0.15 -11.25
N SER A 119 7.57 0.54 -12.26
CA SER A 119 7.41 1.94 -12.64
C SER A 119 6.94 2.83 -11.47
N PHE A 120 5.98 2.32 -10.67
CA PHE A 120 5.46 3.04 -9.51
C PHE A 120 6.53 3.23 -8.43
N ILE A 121 7.26 2.17 -8.11
CA ILE A 121 8.31 2.21 -7.08
C ILE A 121 9.45 3.15 -7.51
N GLU A 122 9.89 3.07 -8.77
CA GLU A 122 11.02 3.85 -9.26
C GLU A 122 10.73 5.35 -9.41
N LYS A 123 9.47 5.71 -9.59
CA LYS A 123 9.05 7.12 -9.72
C LYS A 123 8.67 7.79 -8.41
N GLY A 124 8.45 7.01 -7.34
CA GLY A 124 8.10 7.52 -6.02
C GLY A 124 9.28 7.52 -5.06
N ASP A 125 9.23 8.38 -4.05
CA ASP A 125 10.19 8.32 -2.93
C ASP A 125 9.60 7.47 -1.81
N PHE A 126 10.11 6.25 -1.70
CA PHE A 126 9.74 5.27 -0.68
C PHE A 126 10.79 5.12 0.43
N THR A 127 11.79 5.97 0.46
CA THR A 127 12.85 5.95 1.47
C THR A 127 12.27 6.08 2.88
N GLY A 128 12.67 5.18 3.78
CA GLY A 128 12.22 5.16 5.17
C GLY A 128 10.77 4.72 5.40
N LYS A 129 10.04 4.34 4.35
CA LYS A 129 8.65 3.87 4.45
C LYS A 129 8.59 2.36 4.60
N ILE A 130 7.56 1.87 5.30
CA ILE A 130 7.26 0.45 5.41
C ILE A 130 6.45 0.03 4.19
N LEU A 131 6.96 -0.94 3.43
CA LEU A 131 6.29 -1.46 2.24
C LEU A 131 5.77 -2.87 2.50
N ILE A 132 4.48 -3.09 2.26
CA ILE A 132 3.80 -4.35 2.52
C ILE A 132 3.11 -4.83 1.25
N PRO A 133 3.66 -5.81 0.52
CA PRO A 133 3.04 -6.29 -0.70
C PRO A 133 1.80 -7.12 -0.39
N PHE A 134 0.77 -7.00 -1.22
CA PHE A 134 -0.34 -7.93 -1.26
C PHE A 134 -0.70 -8.27 -2.70
N ALA A 135 -1.21 -9.44 -2.92
CA ALA A 135 -1.48 -9.89 -4.27
C ALA A 135 -2.77 -10.69 -4.39
N THR A 136 -3.30 -10.72 -5.60
CA THR A 136 -4.34 -11.65 -6.04
C THR A 136 -3.80 -12.52 -7.17
N SER A 137 -4.24 -13.76 -7.24
CA SER A 137 -3.71 -14.72 -8.21
C SER A 137 -4.74 -15.76 -8.61
N GLY A 138 -4.65 -16.25 -9.83
CA GLY A 138 -5.40 -17.41 -10.29
C GLY A 138 -4.87 -18.76 -9.78
N GLY A 139 -3.67 -18.81 -9.19
CA GLY A 139 -3.06 -20.07 -8.71
C GLY A 139 -1.65 -19.91 -8.16
N SER A 140 -0.95 -18.81 -8.43
CA SER A 140 0.42 -18.59 -7.95
C SER A 140 0.46 -18.08 -6.51
N ARG A 141 1.55 -18.39 -5.80
CA ARG A 141 1.85 -17.83 -4.49
C ARG A 141 2.51 -16.45 -4.63
N ILE A 142 2.39 -15.61 -3.60
CA ILE A 142 3.02 -14.28 -3.58
C ILE A 142 4.56 -14.35 -3.41
N SER A 143 5.08 -15.44 -2.86
CA SER A 143 6.48 -15.54 -2.41
C SER A 143 7.50 -15.19 -3.49
N ASN A 144 7.30 -15.63 -4.72
CA ASN A 144 8.24 -15.34 -5.81
C ASN A 144 8.24 -13.87 -6.21
N ALA A 145 7.05 -13.27 -6.35
CA ALA A 145 6.91 -11.84 -6.63
C ALA A 145 7.50 -10.98 -5.52
N GLU A 146 7.31 -11.38 -4.26
CA GLU A 146 7.85 -10.71 -3.09
C GLU A 146 9.39 -10.77 -3.06
N GLN A 147 9.97 -11.93 -3.34
CA GLN A 147 11.42 -12.09 -3.41
C GLN A 147 12.04 -11.26 -4.52
N GLU A 148 11.41 -11.21 -5.70
CA GLU A 148 11.91 -10.43 -6.82
C GLU A 148 11.86 -8.93 -6.54
N LEU A 149 10.80 -8.43 -5.91
CA LEU A 149 10.72 -7.03 -5.48
C LEU A 149 11.81 -6.68 -4.46
N LYS A 150 12.05 -7.54 -3.46
CA LYS A 150 13.11 -7.36 -2.47
C LYS A 150 14.50 -7.38 -3.08
N LYS A 151 14.72 -8.26 -4.05
CA LYS A 151 15.98 -8.37 -4.78
C LYS A 151 16.25 -7.14 -5.66
N THR A 152 15.20 -6.64 -6.32
CA THR A 152 15.30 -5.48 -7.22
C THR A 152 15.48 -4.18 -6.43
N TYR A 153 14.83 -4.06 -5.27
CA TYR A 153 14.84 -2.85 -4.43
C TYR A 153 15.29 -3.17 -3.00
N PRO A 154 16.54 -3.59 -2.79
CA PRO A 154 17.02 -4.09 -1.48
C PRO A 154 17.16 -2.99 -0.42
N SER A 155 17.21 -1.73 -0.82
CA SER A 155 17.28 -0.57 0.10
C SER A 155 15.94 -0.20 0.72
N LEU A 156 14.83 -0.73 0.22
CA LEU A 156 13.50 -0.44 0.72
C LEU A 156 13.11 -1.40 1.85
N ASN A 157 12.34 -0.90 2.81
CA ASN A 157 11.93 -1.67 3.99
C ASN A 157 10.69 -2.54 3.68
N TRP A 158 10.91 -3.71 3.12
CA TRP A 158 9.87 -4.67 2.78
C TRP A 158 9.46 -5.51 3.98
N GLN A 159 8.18 -5.54 4.29
CA GLN A 159 7.57 -6.47 5.21
C GLN A 159 7.00 -7.69 4.47
N LYS A 160 6.60 -8.71 5.23
CA LYS A 160 6.00 -9.93 4.68
C LYS A 160 4.64 -9.62 4.06
N GLY A 161 4.48 -9.95 2.80
CA GLY A 161 3.24 -9.80 2.06
C GLY A 161 2.22 -10.90 2.31
N ARG A 162 1.04 -10.74 1.71
CA ARG A 162 -0.05 -11.71 1.78
C ARG A 162 -0.76 -11.86 0.45
N LEU A 163 -1.13 -13.12 0.14
CA LEU A 163 -2.10 -13.41 -0.92
C LEU A 163 -3.51 -13.16 -0.37
N MET A 164 -4.31 -12.39 -1.11
CA MET A 164 -5.61 -11.91 -0.66
C MET A 164 -6.79 -12.73 -1.18
N ASN A 165 -6.54 -13.75 -1.99
CA ASN A 165 -7.61 -14.62 -2.49
C ASN A 165 -8.37 -15.27 -1.34
N GLY A 166 -9.67 -15.00 -1.25
CA GLY A 166 -10.52 -15.56 -0.20
C GLY A 166 -10.23 -15.11 1.24
N ALA A 167 -9.38 -14.08 1.42
CA ALA A 167 -9.07 -13.56 2.74
C ALA A 167 -10.31 -12.94 3.39
N THR A 168 -10.62 -13.35 4.62
CA THR A 168 -11.68 -12.76 5.42
C THR A 168 -11.27 -11.43 6.03
N LYS A 169 -12.24 -10.62 6.43
CA LYS A 169 -11.99 -9.34 7.10
C LYS A 169 -11.20 -9.52 8.41
N GLU A 170 -11.50 -10.57 9.15
CA GLU A 170 -10.80 -10.93 10.40
C GLU A 170 -9.34 -11.29 10.14
N GLU A 171 -9.07 -12.05 9.12
CA GLU A 171 -7.69 -12.40 8.72
C GLU A 171 -6.91 -11.17 8.26
N ILE A 172 -7.55 -10.25 7.53
CA ILE A 172 -6.94 -8.97 7.15
C ILE A 172 -6.62 -8.13 8.38
N LYS A 173 -7.55 -8.03 9.35
CA LYS A 173 -7.32 -7.35 10.62
C LYS A 173 -6.14 -7.91 11.41
N GLN A 174 -6.00 -9.24 11.46
CA GLN A 174 -4.88 -9.89 12.14
C GLN A 174 -3.55 -9.63 11.42
N TRP A 175 -3.55 -9.65 10.10
CA TRP A 175 -2.36 -9.39 9.29
C TRP A 175 -1.89 -7.94 9.38
N THR A 176 -2.80 -6.98 9.41
CA THR A 176 -2.48 -5.54 9.43
C THR A 176 -2.13 -5.00 10.82
N LYS A 177 -2.33 -5.79 11.89
CA LYS A 177 -1.97 -5.42 13.27
C LYS A 177 -0.49 -5.70 13.64
N LYS A 178 0.23 -6.36 12.76
CA LYS A 178 1.65 -6.68 12.96
C LYS A 178 2.51 -5.53 12.49
#